data_097bc5ce287238b3caa2be3565870244
#
_entry.id   097bc5ce287238b3caa2be3565870244
#
_cell.length_a   1.000
_cell.length_b   1.000
_cell.length_c   1.000
_cell.angle_alpha   90.00
_cell.angle_beta   90.00
_cell.angle_gamma   90.00
#
_symmetry.space_group_name_H-M   'P 1'
#
loop_
_entity.id
_entity.type
_entity.pdbx_description
1 polymer ?
#
loop_
_entity_poly.entity_id
_entity_poly.type
_entity_poly.pdbx_seq_one_letter_code
_entity_poly.pdbx_strand_id
1 'polypeptide(L)'
;MGLEEVQKRNLEHRTHRTGWLRAAVLGSNDGLVSTSSLMIGFAAANKGELLVTAGLAGIAAGAMSMAVGEYVSVKSQSDIEKTDRDIEISQLQEDPNGELLELTQIYMDRGLTKELATQVASALHEHDALEAHLRDELGHFDHTKARPLQAGIASAIAFSAGGVVPLLGA
;
A
#
# COMPACT_ATOMS: atom_id res chain seq x y z
N MET A 1 -29.29 -17.92 7.45
CA MET A 1 -28.39 -16.80 7.08
C MET A 1 -28.06 -16.96 5.60
N GLY A 2 -28.54 -16.02 4.75
CA GLY A 2 -28.36 -16.10 3.30
C GLY A 2 -27.01 -15.51 2.87
N LEU A 3 -26.57 -15.85 1.63
CA LEU A 3 -25.31 -15.31 1.07
C LEU A 3 -25.28 -13.78 1.06
N GLU A 4 -26.42 -13.12 0.82
CA GLU A 4 -26.54 -11.65 0.87
C GLU A 4 -26.22 -11.07 2.26
N GLU A 5 -26.63 -11.76 3.32
CA GLU A 5 -26.40 -11.31 4.70
C GLU A 5 -24.91 -11.48 5.09
N VAL A 6 -24.27 -12.54 4.61
CA VAL A 6 -22.82 -12.78 4.73
C VAL A 6 -22.03 -11.72 3.97
N GLN A 7 -22.45 -11.40 2.75
CA GLN A 7 -21.80 -10.42 1.90
C GLN A 7 -21.92 -8.99 2.47
N LYS A 8 -23.07 -8.65 3.07
CA LYS A 8 -23.27 -7.38 3.77
C LYS A 8 -22.39 -7.25 5.01
N ARG A 9 -22.19 -8.33 5.79
CA ARG A 9 -21.27 -8.36 6.93
C ARG A 9 -19.80 -8.17 6.51
N ASN A 10 -19.39 -8.71 5.36
CA ASN A 10 -18.03 -8.53 4.83
C ASN A 10 -17.73 -7.07 4.47
N LEU A 11 -18.74 -6.27 4.09
CA LEU A 11 -18.60 -4.83 3.82
C LEU A 11 -18.35 -4.00 5.09
N GLU A 12 -18.59 -4.56 6.29
CA GLU A 12 -18.32 -3.89 7.57
C GLU A 12 -16.84 -3.95 7.98
N HIS A 13 -16.03 -4.82 7.36
CA HIS A 13 -14.60 -4.89 7.62
C HIS A 13 -13.88 -3.64 7.12
N ARG A 14 -13.15 -2.98 8.03
CA ARG A 14 -12.48 -1.69 7.77
C ARG A 14 -11.01 -1.82 7.35
N THR A 15 -10.55 -3.04 7.11
CA THR A 15 -9.15 -3.34 6.75
C THR A 15 -8.69 -2.56 5.51
N HIS A 16 -9.56 -2.31 4.54
CA HIS A 16 -9.26 -1.50 3.36
C HIS A 16 -8.98 -0.02 3.66
N ARG A 17 -9.33 0.47 4.88
CA ARG A 17 -9.11 1.87 5.30
C ARG A 17 -7.80 2.08 6.05
N THR A 18 -7.12 1.01 6.47
CA THR A 18 -5.94 1.10 7.33
C THR A 18 -4.73 1.72 6.60
N GLY A 19 -4.60 1.49 5.31
CA GLY A 19 -3.47 1.99 4.50
C GLY A 19 -3.46 3.52 4.40
N TRP A 20 -4.54 4.11 3.90
CA TRP A 20 -4.62 5.56 3.72
C TRP A 20 -4.65 6.32 5.06
N LEU A 21 -5.33 5.77 6.09
CA LEU A 21 -5.38 6.39 7.41
C LEU A 21 -3.99 6.43 8.06
N ARG A 22 -3.23 5.34 7.94
CA ARG A 22 -1.84 5.29 8.40
C ARG A 22 -0.97 6.34 7.68
N ALA A 23 -1.07 6.42 6.36
CA ALA A 23 -0.33 7.40 5.56
C ALA A 23 -0.71 8.84 5.95
N ALA A 24 -2.01 9.12 6.16
CA ALA A 24 -2.49 10.43 6.57
C ALA A 24 -1.98 10.82 7.97
N VAL A 25 -2.06 9.91 8.94
CA VAL A 25 -1.58 10.16 10.30
C VAL A 25 -0.06 10.33 10.31
N LEU A 26 0.67 9.47 9.62
CA LEU A 26 2.13 9.54 9.54
C LEU A 26 2.58 10.84 8.87
N GLY A 27 1.98 11.18 7.72
CA GLY A 27 2.29 12.40 6.99
C GLY A 27 1.99 13.67 7.79
N SER A 28 0.82 13.75 8.43
CA SER A 28 0.46 14.92 9.25
C SER A 28 1.36 15.06 10.47
N ASN A 29 1.70 13.96 11.13
CA ASN A 29 2.60 13.98 12.28
C ASN A 29 4.01 14.43 11.87
N ASP A 30 4.52 13.94 10.76
CA ASP A 30 5.85 14.33 10.26
C ASP A 30 5.86 15.80 9.86
N GLY A 31 4.84 16.28 9.15
CA GLY A 31 4.69 17.70 8.83
C GLY A 31 4.65 18.60 10.06
N LEU A 32 3.88 18.20 11.10
CA LEU A 32 3.80 18.91 12.36
C LEU A 32 5.16 19.00 13.06
N VAL A 33 5.81 17.86 13.24
CA VAL A 33 7.08 17.76 13.99
C VAL A 33 8.22 18.45 13.24
N SER A 34 8.36 18.20 11.94
CA SER A 34 9.43 18.75 11.11
C SER A 34 9.34 20.28 11.02
N THR A 35 8.12 20.80 10.76
CA THR A 35 7.91 22.26 10.66
C THR A 35 8.09 22.93 12.01
N SER A 36 7.56 22.35 13.11
CA SER A 36 7.75 22.88 14.45
C SER A 36 9.24 22.94 14.82
N SER A 37 9.99 21.88 14.56
CA SER A 37 11.42 21.80 14.87
C SER A 37 12.22 22.85 14.12
N LEU A 38 11.91 23.04 12.84
CA LEU A 38 12.54 24.08 12.02
C LEU A 38 12.24 25.49 12.57
N MET A 39 10.98 25.79 12.87
CA MET A 39 10.58 27.09 13.42
C MET A 39 11.20 27.37 14.80
N ILE A 40 11.26 26.37 15.68
CA ILE A 40 11.94 26.49 16.99
C ILE A 40 13.43 26.82 16.79
N GLY A 41 14.09 26.18 15.83
CA GLY A 41 15.49 26.46 15.48
C GLY A 41 15.71 27.93 15.07
N PHE A 42 14.83 28.48 14.23
CA PHE A 42 14.90 29.91 13.83
C PHE A 42 14.59 30.84 14.98
N ALA A 43 13.62 30.52 15.83
CA ALA A 43 13.31 31.31 17.02
C ALA A 43 14.50 31.34 17.99
N ALA A 44 15.11 30.20 18.26
CA ALA A 44 16.29 30.10 19.15
C ALA A 44 17.52 30.85 18.61
N ALA A 45 17.63 31.00 17.28
CA ALA A 45 18.68 31.79 16.64
C ALA A 45 18.38 33.31 16.60
N ASN A 46 17.33 33.76 17.30
CA ASN A 46 16.84 35.18 17.26
C ASN A 46 16.47 35.64 15.84
N LYS A 47 15.96 34.77 15.02
CA LYS A 47 15.49 35.05 13.66
C LYS A 47 13.95 34.93 13.56
N GLY A 48 13.23 35.48 14.55
CA GLY A 48 11.77 35.43 14.63
C GLY A 48 11.05 35.97 13.40
N GLU A 49 11.61 36.98 12.76
CA GLU A 49 11.11 37.57 11.51
C GLU A 49 11.08 36.55 10.31
N LEU A 50 11.85 35.49 10.39
CA LEU A 50 11.95 34.45 9.35
C LEU A 50 11.11 33.19 9.65
N LEU A 51 10.39 33.14 10.78
CA LEU A 51 9.65 31.95 11.22
C LEU A 51 8.66 31.48 10.17
N VAL A 52 7.82 32.40 9.67
CA VAL A 52 6.81 32.04 8.66
C VAL A 52 7.47 31.58 7.35
N THR A 53 8.51 32.29 6.91
CA THR A 53 9.24 31.93 5.69
C THR A 53 9.91 30.57 5.81
N ALA A 54 10.57 30.30 6.95
CA ALA A 54 11.19 29.01 7.22
C ALA A 54 10.16 27.88 7.30
N GLY A 55 9.03 28.11 7.97
CA GLY A 55 7.94 27.15 8.06
C GLY A 55 7.35 26.83 6.69
N LEU A 56 7.08 27.85 5.85
CA LEU A 56 6.57 27.62 4.48
C LEU A 56 7.59 26.88 3.61
N ALA A 57 8.87 27.23 3.69
CA ALA A 57 9.93 26.53 2.97
C ALA A 57 10.05 25.07 3.43
N GLY A 58 9.94 24.81 4.75
CA GLY A 58 9.94 23.49 5.34
C GLY A 58 8.76 22.65 4.85
N ILE A 59 7.56 23.22 4.81
CA ILE A 59 6.36 22.53 4.28
C ILE A 59 6.55 22.19 2.80
N ALA A 60 6.99 23.14 1.99
CA ALA A 60 7.19 22.91 0.57
C ALA A 60 8.21 21.79 0.30
N ALA A 61 9.36 21.86 0.98
CA ALA A 61 10.42 20.85 0.84
C ALA A 61 9.97 19.47 1.34
N GLY A 62 9.34 19.39 2.52
CA GLY A 62 8.88 18.15 3.11
C GLY A 62 7.74 17.52 2.33
N ALA A 63 6.76 18.31 1.87
CA ALA A 63 5.66 17.81 1.05
C ALA A 63 6.14 17.23 -0.29
N MET A 64 7.10 17.90 -0.96
CA MET A 64 7.71 17.35 -2.18
C MET A 64 8.52 16.08 -1.92
N SER A 65 9.30 16.04 -0.84
CA SER A 65 10.09 14.87 -0.44
C SER A 65 9.18 13.67 -0.18
N MET A 66 8.11 13.87 0.61
CA MET A 66 7.14 12.80 0.89
C MET A 66 6.38 12.35 -0.35
N ALA A 67 5.98 13.31 -1.23
CA ALA A 67 5.30 12.97 -2.48
C ALA A 67 6.14 12.06 -3.35
N VAL A 68 7.43 12.40 -3.54
CA VAL A 68 8.36 11.61 -4.35
C VAL A 68 8.67 10.27 -3.70
N GLY A 69 8.93 10.26 -2.39
CA GLY A 69 9.21 9.02 -1.64
C GLY A 69 8.05 8.02 -1.72
N GLU A 70 6.84 8.48 -1.48
CA GLU A 70 5.64 7.62 -1.56
C GLU A 70 5.36 7.17 -2.99
N TYR A 71 5.50 8.06 -3.98
CA TYR A 71 5.37 7.70 -5.38
C TYR A 71 6.35 6.60 -5.78
N VAL A 72 7.64 6.75 -5.45
CA VAL A 72 8.68 5.77 -5.79
C VAL A 72 8.44 4.44 -5.08
N SER A 73 8.06 4.47 -3.80
CA SER A 73 7.76 3.27 -3.01
C SER A 73 6.62 2.46 -3.64
N VAL A 74 5.48 3.12 -3.89
CA VAL A 74 4.29 2.46 -4.46
C VAL A 74 4.53 2.05 -5.92
N LYS A 75 5.34 2.82 -6.67
CA LYS A 75 5.72 2.46 -8.04
C LYS A 75 6.62 1.21 -8.07
N SER A 76 7.59 1.13 -7.15
CA SER A 76 8.45 -0.05 -7.02
C SER A 76 7.64 -1.30 -6.70
N GLN A 77 6.67 -1.21 -5.79
CA GLN A 77 5.76 -2.32 -5.50
C GLN A 77 4.99 -2.75 -6.76
N SER A 78 4.42 -1.80 -7.49
CA SER A 78 3.71 -2.09 -8.76
C SER A 78 4.59 -2.74 -9.82
N ASP A 79 5.87 -2.37 -9.88
CA ASP A 79 6.82 -2.94 -10.83
C ASP A 79 7.24 -4.36 -10.44
N ILE A 80 7.36 -4.65 -9.14
CA ILE A 80 7.59 -6.00 -8.61
C ILE A 80 6.38 -6.88 -8.94
N GLU A 81 5.16 -6.47 -8.58
CA GLU A 81 3.91 -7.21 -8.86
C GLU A 81 3.77 -7.53 -10.36
N LYS A 82 4.18 -6.60 -11.22
CA LYS A 82 4.19 -6.83 -12.66
C LYS A 82 5.23 -7.87 -13.07
N THR A 83 6.43 -7.80 -12.51
CA THR A 83 7.50 -8.75 -12.79
C THR A 83 7.12 -10.16 -12.33
N ASP A 84 6.57 -10.28 -11.12
CA ASP A 84 6.10 -11.55 -10.57
C ASP A 84 5.01 -12.17 -11.47
N ARG A 85 4.07 -11.33 -11.93
CA ARG A 85 3.06 -11.77 -12.89
C ARG A 85 3.66 -12.28 -14.22
N ASP A 86 4.68 -11.59 -14.74
CA ASP A 86 5.32 -11.99 -16.01
C ASP A 86 6.11 -13.30 -15.83
N ILE A 87 6.72 -13.52 -14.66
CA ILE A 87 7.37 -14.80 -14.27
C ILE A 87 6.33 -15.91 -14.21
N GLU A 88 5.22 -15.69 -13.51
CA GLU A 88 4.15 -16.66 -13.35
C GLU A 88 3.55 -17.12 -14.68
N ILE A 89 3.35 -16.17 -15.61
CA ILE A 89 2.91 -16.50 -16.96
C ILE A 89 3.91 -17.43 -17.66
N SER A 90 5.23 -17.20 -17.49
CA SER A 90 6.28 -18.06 -18.07
C SER A 90 6.27 -19.45 -17.48
N GLN A 91 6.16 -19.57 -16.15
CA GLN A 91 6.14 -20.83 -15.42
C GLN A 91 4.92 -21.68 -15.80
N LEU A 92 3.74 -21.06 -15.84
CA LEU A 92 2.49 -21.72 -16.31
C LEU A 92 2.59 -22.22 -17.76
N GLN A 93 3.38 -21.58 -18.62
CA GLN A 93 3.62 -22.03 -20.00
C GLN A 93 4.67 -23.14 -20.08
N GLU A 94 5.70 -23.10 -19.24
CA GLU A 94 6.83 -24.03 -19.27
C GLU A 94 6.51 -25.35 -18.59
N ASP A 95 5.84 -25.33 -17.43
CA ASP A 95 5.47 -26.52 -16.65
C ASP A 95 4.08 -26.42 -15.99
N PRO A 96 2.99 -26.46 -16.74
CA PRO A 96 1.64 -26.34 -16.20
C PRO A 96 1.29 -27.46 -15.19
N ASN A 97 1.96 -28.62 -15.26
CA ASN A 97 1.74 -29.71 -14.30
C ASN A 97 2.47 -29.44 -12.97
N GLY A 98 3.68 -28.88 -13.02
CA GLY A 98 4.40 -28.43 -11.85
C GLY A 98 3.62 -27.37 -11.09
N GLU A 99 3.11 -26.37 -11.80
CA GLU A 99 2.29 -25.30 -11.25
C GLU A 99 1.00 -25.81 -10.58
N LEU A 100 0.32 -26.80 -11.20
CA LEU A 100 -0.84 -27.45 -10.58
C LEU A 100 -0.47 -28.18 -9.28
N LEU A 101 0.71 -28.81 -9.23
CA LEU A 101 1.21 -29.47 -8.00
C LEU A 101 1.53 -28.44 -6.92
N GLU A 102 2.12 -27.31 -7.28
CA GLU A 102 2.41 -26.22 -6.36
C GLU A 102 1.12 -25.65 -5.74
N LEU A 103 0.13 -25.34 -6.55
CA LEU A 103 -1.18 -24.90 -6.07
C LEU A 103 -1.84 -25.94 -5.16
N THR A 104 -1.71 -27.23 -5.49
CA THR A 104 -2.17 -28.33 -4.64
C THR A 104 -1.48 -28.31 -3.28
N GLN A 105 -0.15 -28.09 -3.24
CA GLN A 105 0.61 -28.02 -2.01
C GLN A 105 0.19 -26.84 -1.14
N ILE A 106 -0.04 -25.67 -1.73
CA ILE A 106 -0.55 -24.48 -1.03
C ILE A 106 -1.86 -24.79 -0.29
N TYR A 107 -2.78 -25.51 -0.92
CA TYR A 107 -4.04 -25.88 -0.27
C TYR A 107 -3.86 -26.97 0.80
N MET A 108 -2.90 -27.90 0.63
CA MET A 108 -2.56 -28.84 1.69
C MET A 108 -1.99 -28.13 2.92
N ASP A 109 -1.13 -27.14 2.73
CA ASP A 109 -0.56 -26.34 3.81
C ASP A 109 -1.61 -25.50 4.56
N ARG A 110 -2.72 -25.19 3.87
CA ARG A 110 -3.92 -24.58 4.48
C ARG A 110 -4.82 -25.56 5.20
N GLY A 111 -4.46 -26.86 5.24
CA GLY A 111 -5.14 -27.89 6.04
C GLY A 111 -6.11 -28.78 5.26
N LEU A 112 -6.13 -28.75 3.93
CA LEU A 112 -6.93 -29.67 3.14
C LEU A 112 -6.23 -31.03 3.04
N THR A 113 -7.02 -32.12 2.91
CA THR A 113 -6.45 -33.42 2.50
C THR A 113 -5.93 -33.36 1.07
N LYS A 114 -4.97 -34.20 0.73
CA LYS A 114 -4.39 -34.23 -0.62
C LYS A 114 -5.44 -34.35 -1.71
N GLU A 115 -6.43 -35.25 -1.50
CA GLU A 115 -7.50 -35.52 -2.47
C GLU A 115 -8.35 -34.24 -2.70
N LEU A 116 -8.71 -33.55 -1.64
CA LEU A 116 -9.51 -32.33 -1.73
C LEU A 116 -8.69 -31.16 -2.29
N ALA A 117 -7.44 -31.01 -1.86
CA ALA A 117 -6.53 -30.00 -2.35
C ALA A 117 -6.33 -30.11 -3.87
N THR A 118 -6.12 -31.35 -4.38
CA THR A 118 -5.98 -31.59 -5.82
C THR A 118 -7.25 -31.22 -6.58
N GLN A 119 -8.44 -31.56 -6.06
CA GLN A 119 -9.71 -31.20 -6.71
C GLN A 119 -9.91 -29.67 -6.76
N VAL A 120 -9.61 -28.99 -5.67
CA VAL A 120 -9.72 -27.52 -5.60
C VAL A 120 -8.72 -26.85 -6.54
N ALA A 121 -7.46 -27.28 -6.50
CA ALA A 121 -6.41 -26.73 -7.36
C ALA A 121 -6.75 -26.94 -8.85
N SER A 122 -7.19 -28.13 -9.24
CA SER A 122 -7.59 -28.43 -10.63
C SER A 122 -8.74 -27.53 -11.08
N ALA A 123 -9.78 -27.37 -10.26
CA ALA A 123 -10.94 -26.55 -10.59
C ALA A 123 -10.58 -25.08 -10.77
N LEU A 124 -9.69 -24.56 -9.93
CA LEU A 124 -9.23 -23.17 -10.03
C LEU A 124 -8.28 -22.97 -11.22
N HIS A 125 -7.39 -23.93 -11.46
CA HIS A 125 -6.46 -23.91 -12.59
C HIS A 125 -7.21 -23.96 -13.94
N GLU A 126 -8.28 -24.75 -14.04
CA GLU A 126 -9.15 -24.80 -15.22
C GLU A 126 -9.95 -23.50 -15.41
N HIS A 127 -10.28 -22.81 -14.33
CA HIS A 127 -11.04 -21.55 -14.40
C HIS A 127 -10.16 -20.37 -14.82
N ASP A 128 -9.11 -20.10 -14.07
CA ASP A 128 -8.07 -19.11 -14.36
C ASP A 128 -6.81 -19.45 -13.56
N ALA A 129 -5.87 -20.16 -14.19
CA ALA A 129 -4.63 -20.60 -13.54
C ALA A 129 -3.82 -19.40 -13.01
N LEU A 130 -3.67 -18.37 -13.85
CA LEU A 130 -2.88 -17.20 -13.49
C LEU A 130 -3.46 -16.43 -12.29
N GLU A 131 -4.79 -16.23 -12.27
CA GLU A 131 -5.43 -15.56 -11.13
C GLU A 131 -5.32 -16.40 -9.86
N ALA A 132 -5.43 -17.73 -9.95
CA ALA A 132 -5.29 -18.63 -8.82
C ALA A 132 -3.90 -18.51 -8.17
N HIS A 133 -2.84 -18.56 -8.97
CA HIS A 133 -1.46 -18.40 -8.48
C HIS A 133 -1.18 -16.99 -7.95
N LEU A 134 -1.49 -15.95 -8.71
CA LEU A 134 -1.31 -14.56 -8.26
C LEU A 134 -1.97 -14.30 -6.91
N ARG A 135 -3.14 -14.88 -6.65
CA ARG A 135 -3.88 -14.68 -5.41
C ARG A 135 -3.40 -15.58 -4.28
N ASP A 136 -3.24 -16.88 -4.53
CA ASP A 136 -3.08 -17.88 -3.48
C ASP A 136 -1.62 -18.15 -3.13
N GLU A 137 -0.70 -17.93 -4.05
CA GLU A 137 0.75 -18.00 -3.87
C GLU A 137 1.34 -16.62 -3.54
N LEU A 138 1.13 -15.62 -4.42
CA LEU A 138 1.78 -14.31 -4.33
C LEU A 138 0.99 -13.29 -3.50
N GLY A 139 -0.27 -13.58 -3.14
CA GLY A 139 -1.11 -12.69 -2.34
C GLY A 139 -1.55 -11.43 -3.08
N HIS A 140 -1.54 -11.43 -4.40
CA HIS A 140 -1.96 -10.31 -5.22
C HIS A 140 -3.49 -10.28 -5.33
N PHE A 141 -4.10 -9.22 -4.86
CA PHE A 141 -5.56 -9.02 -4.94
C PHE A 141 -5.89 -7.80 -5.77
N ASP A 142 -6.88 -7.87 -6.64
CA ASP A 142 -7.34 -6.76 -7.50
C ASP A 142 -7.65 -5.46 -6.74
N HIS A 143 -8.13 -5.56 -5.50
CA HIS A 143 -8.47 -4.40 -4.69
C HIS A 143 -7.26 -3.72 -4.03
N THR A 144 -6.07 -4.29 -4.16
CA THR A 144 -4.80 -3.74 -3.65
C THR A 144 -3.96 -3.07 -4.74
N LYS A 145 -4.48 -2.93 -5.97
CA LYS A 145 -3.74 -2.33 -7.09
C LYS A 145 -3.08 -1.01 -6.69
N ALA A 146 -1.78 -0.97 -6.84
CA ALA A 146 -0.94 0.17 -6.50
C ALA A 146 -1.29 1.41 -7.36
N ARG A 147 -1.42 2.58 -6.71
CA ARG A 147 -1.71 3.86 -7.36
C ARG A 147 -0.68 4.91 -6.97
N PRO A 148 0.52 4.89 -7.58
CA PRO A 148 1.67 5.70 -7.15
C PRO A 148 1.39 7.19 -7.09
N LEU A 149 0.79 7.75 -8.13
CA LEU A 149 0.50 9.18 -8.20
C LEU A 149 -0.50 9.61 -7.12
N GLN A 150 -1.54 8.83 -6.92
CA GLN A 150 -2.54 9.11 -5.89
C GLN A 150 -1.94 9.03 -4.48
N ALA A 151 -1.07 8.05 -4.23
CA ALA A 151 -0.36 7.90 -2.97
C ALA A 151 0.56 9.09 -2.70
N GLY A 152 1.38 9.50 -3.67
CA GLY A 152 2.27 10.65 -3.55
C GLY A 152 1.52 11.96 -3.26
N ILE A 153 0.43 12.24 -3.98
CA ILE A 153 -0.40 13.44 -3.74
C ILE A 153 -1.03 13.40 -2.35
N ALA A 154 -1.57 12.28 -1.93
CA ALA A 154 -2.18 12.14 -0.60
C ALA A 154 -1.15 12.37 0.52
N SER A 155 0.06 11.85 0.35
CA SER A 155 1.17 12.04 1.28
C SER A 155 1.59 13.51 1.39
N ALA A 156 1.73 14.21 0.26
CA ALA A 156 2.04 15.65 0.24
C ALA A 156 0.96 16.49 0.95
N ILE A 157 -0.31 16.19 0.71
CA ILE A 157 -1.45 16.88 1.35
C ILE A 157 -1.42 16.63 2.86
N ALA A 158 -1.22 15.39 3.29
CA ALA A 158 -1.18 15.03 4.71
C ALA A 158 -0.03 15.76 5.44
N PHE A 159 1.17 15.77 4.85
CA PHE A 159 2.32 16.51 5.38
C PHE A 159 2.03 18.02 5.49
N SER A 160 1.50 18.60 4.43
CA SER A 160 1.18 20.02 4.39
C SER A 160 0.14 20.41 5.45
N ALA A 161 -0.88 19.58 5.64
CA ALA A 161 -1.91 19.81 6.65
C ALA A 161 -1.32 19.81 8.08
N GLY A 162 -0.42 18.87 8.39
CA GLY A 162 0.30 18.86 9.67
C GLY A 162 1.25 20.04 9.82
N GLY A 163 2.00 20.36 8.76
CA GLY A 163 3.00 21.44 8.75
C GLY A 163 2.42 22.85 8.88
N VAL A 164 1.16 23.05 8.47
CA VAL A 164 0.48 24.36 8.65
C VAL A 164 0.16 24.66 10.11
N VAL A 165 -0.03 23.65 10.96
CA VAL A 165 -0.43 23.85 12.36
C VAL A 165 0.56 24.76 13.14
N PRO A 166 1.89 24.56 13.09
CA PRO A 166 2.84 25.43 13.77
C PRO A 166 2.83 26.88 13.26
N LEU A 167 2.50 27.11 12.00
CA LEU A 167 2.42 28.45 11.41
C LEU A 167 1.26 29.28 11.99
N LEU A 168 0.21 28.64 12.50
CA LEU A 168 -0.94 29.34 13.09
C LEU A 168 -0.60 30.00 14.43
N GLY A 169 0.52 29.62 15.05
CA GLY A 169 1.02 30.18 16.31
C GLY A 169 2.22 31.10 16.17
N ALA A 170 2.62 31.44 14.94
CA ALA A 170 3.84 32.23 14.64
C ALA A 170 3.61 33.76 14.54
#